data_ca6824ff1226e9d389cb359e63d93956
#
_entry.id   ca6824ff1226e9d389cb359e63d93956
#
_cell.length_a   1.000
_cell.length_b   1.000
_cell.length_c   1.000
_cell.angle_alpha   90.00
_cell.angle_beta   90.00
_cell.angle_gamma   90.00
#
_symmetry.space_group_name_H-M   'P 1'
#
loop_
_entity.id
_entity.type
_entity.pdbx_description
1 polymer ?
#
loop_
_entity_poly.entity_id
_entity_poly.type
_entity_poly.pdbx_seq_one_letter_code
_entity_poly.pdbx_strand_id
1 'polypeptide(L)'
;MTGGEFLMWLHLCAMASYVGAQFAVIYMLIPAAETAPNEAARRASLIAGFKFYNPFTIGVLGIIVISGAMRLTDLKASMKFDYFARIGSALELKLALAFLLIFIQTYITFGLAFRIGRQEEVAAHGDGDAFTVEQLNSMLRRIRAMAWFTIVLAAAVIWVSLTMVSRAVDDPATASRISAMLSVRSDMT
;
A
#
# COMPACT_ATOMS: atom_id res chain seq x y z
N MET A 1 -2.14 11.42 -23.13
CA MET A 1 -2.17 11.35 -21.66
C MET A 1 -1.45 12.58 -21.11
N THR A 2 -2.11 13.32 -20.26
CA THR A 2 -1.45 14.41 -19.51
C THR A 2 -0.58 13.82 -18.41
N GLY A 3 0.44 14.55 -17.93
CA GLY A 3 1.31 14.07 -16.85
C GLY A 3 0.54 13.68 -15.58
N GLY A 4 -0.55 14.41 -15.26
CA GLY A 4 -1.41 14.09 -14.12
C GLY A 4 -2.20 12.79 -14.27
N GLU A 5 -2.66 12.46 -15.48
CA GLU A 5 -3.32 11.18 -15.75
C GLU A 5 -2.36 10.01 -15.60
N PHE A 6 -1.13 10.15 -16.10
CA PHE A 6 -0.10 9.12 -15.94
C PHE A 6 0.21 8.85 -14.47
N LEU A 7 0.41 9.90 -13.66
CA LEU A 7 0.64 9.75 -12.22
C LEU A 7 -0.53 9.08 -11.48
N MET A 8 -1.76 9.39 -11.90
CA MET A 8 -2.94 8.73 -11.34
C MET A 8 -2.94 7.23 -11.65
N TRP A 9 -2.71 6.86 -12.91
CA TRP A 9 -2.61 5.47 -13.34
C TRP A 9 -1.51 4.73 -12.60
N LEU A 10 -0.32 5.32 -12.52
CA LEU A 10 0.81 4.74 -11.82
C LEU A 10 0.49 4.48 -10.34
N HIS A 11 -0.15 5.45 -9.68
CA HIS A 11 -0.58 5.32 -8.29
C HIS A 11 -1.59 4.20 -8.10
N LEU A 12 -2.60 4.10 -8.95
CA LEU A 12 -3.63 3.05 -8.88
C LEU A 12 -3.05 1.66 -9.16
N CYS A 13 -2.19 1.53 -10.18
CA CYS A 13 -1.50 0.28 -10.45
C CYS A 13 -0.60 -0.16 -9.29
N ALA A 14 0.12 0.77 -8.69
CA ALA A 14 0.95 0.49 -7.52
C ALA A 14 0.10 0.06 -6.31
N MET A 15 -1.04 0.72 -6.04
CA MET A 15 -1.97 0.32 -4.98
C MET A 15 -2.54 -1.08 -5.21
N ALA A 16 -2.97 -1.40 -6.44
CA ALA A 16 -3.46 -2.73 -6.79
C ALA A 16 -2.37 -3.80 -6.62
N SER A 17 -1.14 -3.51 -7.07
CA SER A 17 0.01 -4.39 -6.90
C SER A 17 0.37 -4.62 -5.44
N TYR A 18 0.29 -3.58 -4.61
CA TYR A 18 0.52 -3.66 -3.17
C TYR A 18 -0.50 -4.57 -2.48
N VAL A 19 -1.79 -4.37 -2.74
CA VAL A 19 -2.86 -5.20 -2.18
C VAL A 19 -2.73 -6.65 -2.70
N GLY A 20 -2.45 -6.83 -3.99
CA GLY A 20 -2.19 -8.14 -4.58
C GLY A 20 -1.04 -8.90 -3.92
N ALA A 21 0.05 -8.18 -3.56
CA ALA A 21 1.17 -8.79 -2.84
C ALA A 21 0.78 -9.28 -1.43
N GLN A 22 -0.10 -8.56 -0.71
CA GLN A 22 -0.61 -9.02 0.58
C GLN A 22 -1.44 -10.31 0.42
N PHE A 23 -2.31 -10.35 -0.59
CA PHE A 23 -3.06 -11.57 -0.92
C PHE A 23 -2.14 -12.74 -1.30
N ALA A 24 -1.09 -12.48 -2.09
CA ALA A 24 -0.12 -13.50 -2.46
C ALA A 24 0.58 -14.12 -1.23
N VAL A 25 0.93 -13.31 -0.24
CA VAL A 25 1.52 -13.82 1.02
C VAL A 25 0.51 -14.69 1.77
N ILE A 26 -0.74 -14.22 1.93
CA ILE A 26 -1.76 -14.92 2.73
C ILE A 26 -2.20 -16.23 2.08
N TYR A 27 -2.43 -16.22 0.77
CA TYR A 27 -3.09 -17.33 0.05
C TYR A 27 -2.15 -18.20 -0.77
N MET A 28 -0.93 -17.74 -1.05
CA MET A 28 0.04 -18.50 -1.84
C MET A 28 1.28 -18.83 -1.02
N LEU A 29 2.01 -17.85 -0.50
CA LEU A 29 3.30 -18.10 0.13
C LEU A 29 3.18 -18.90 1.45
N ILE A 30 2.30 -18.47 2.35
CA ILE A 30 2.14 -19.15 3.64
C ILE A 30 1.54 -20.56 3.47
N PRO A 31 0.45 -20.78 2.72
CA PRO A 31 -0.06 -22.13 2.49
C PRO A 31 0.91 -23.04 1.74
N ALA A 32 1.64 -22.52 0.75
CA ALA A 32 2.66 -23.31 0.05
C ALA A 32 3.77 -23.79 1.01
N ALA A 33 4.16 -22.94 1.95
CA ALA A 33 5.11 -23.34 2.99
C ALA A 33 4.51 -24.33 4.00
N GLU A 34 3.23 -24.21 4.35
CA GLU A 34 2.52 -25.13 5.26
C GLU A 34 2.34 -26.54 4.67
N THR A 35 2.23 -26.63 3.34
CA THR A 35 2.08 -27.92 2.61
C THR A 35 3.41 -28.54 2.16
N ALA A 36 4.54 -27.95 2.51
CA ALA A 36 5.86 -28.45 2.14
C ALA A 36 6.12 -29.85 2.76
N PRO A 37 6.80 -30.76 2.03
CA PRO A 37 6.97 -32.16 2.45
C PRO A 37 7.84 -32.34 3.70
N ASN A 38 8.70 -31.39 4.00
CA ASN A 38 9.56 -31.39 5.19
C ASN A 38 9.95 -29.97 5.58
N GLU A 39 10.50 -29.81 6.78
CA GLU A 39 10.90 -28.51 7.34
C GLU A 39 11.95 -27.78 6.49
N ALA A 40 12.88 -28.48 5.87
CA ALA A 40 13.91 -27.88 5.02
C ALA A 40 13.27 -27.27 3.76
N ALA A 41 12.36 -27.98 3.10
CA ALA A 41 11.61 -27.47 1.96
C ALA A 41 10.70 -26.28 2.34
N ARG A 42 10.07 -26.34 3.53
CA ARG A 42 9.26 -25.25 4.08
C ARG A 42 10.08 -23.96 4.25
N ARG A 43 11.23 -24.06 4.89
CA ARG A 43 12.15 -22.94 5.12
C ARG A 43 12.64 -22.37 3.80
N ALA A 44 13.09 -23.22 2.87
CA ALA A 44 13.55 -22.80 1.55
C ALA A 44 12.45 -22.04 0.78
N SER A 45 11.19 -22.51 0.83
CA SER A 45 10.06 -21.83 0.21
C SER A 45 9.80 -20.46 0.81
N LEU A 46 9.84 -20.33 2.14
CA LEU A 46 9.65 -19.03 2.82
C LEU A 46 10.78 -18.04 2.49
N ILE A 47 12.04 -18.48 2.52
CA ILE A 47 13.18 -17.64 2.19
C ILE A 47 13.07 -17.13 0.76
N ALA A 48 12.81 -18.02 -0.20
CA ALA A 48 12.65 -17.66 -1.61
C ALA A 48 11.49 -16.67 -1.81
N GLY A 49 10.34 -16.94 -1.17
CA GLY A 49 9.18 -16.08 -1.23
C GLY A 49 9.44 -14.68 -0.65
N PHE A 50 10.02 -14.58 0.53
CA PHE A 50 10.32 -13.28 1.15
C PHE A 50 11.47 -12.54 0.47
N LYS A 51 12.43 -13.23 -0.14
CA LYS A 51 13.50 -12.63 -0.95
C LYS A 51 12.94 -11.87 -2.16
N PHE A 52 11.84 -12.33 -2.73
CA PHE A 52 11.13 -11.63 -3.79
C PHE A 52 10.14 -10.59 -3.23
N TYR A 53 9.33 -10.96 -2.24
CA TYR A 53 8.28 -10.12 -1.67
C TYR A 53 8.81 -8.80 -1.08
N ASN A 54 9.91 -8.85 -0.33
CA ASN A 54 10.43 -7.68 0.38
C ASN A 54 10.84 -6.55 -0.58
N PRO A 55 11.73 -6.74 -1.57
CA PRO A 55 12.10 -5.66 -2.48
C PRO A 55 10.92 -5.21 -3.35
N PHE A 56 10.04 -6.13 -3.74
CA PHE A 56 8.85 -5.80 -4.51
C PHE A 56 7.92 -4.84 -3.73
N THR A 57 7.57 -5.18 -2.49
CA THR A 57 6.67 -4.35 -1.67
C THR A 57 7.28 -3.01 -1.30
N ILE A 58 8.61 -2.95 -1.04
CA ILE A 58 9.32 -1.68 -0.78
C ILE A 58 9.26 -0.80 -2.03
N GLY A 59 9.56 -1.35 -3.21
CA GLY A 59 9.53 -0.61 -4.47
C GLY A 59 8.14 -0.08 -4.80
N VAL A 60 7.13 -0.93 -4.69
CA VAL A 60 5.73 -0.55 -4.91
C VAL A 60 5.27 0.52 -3.92
N LEU A 61 5.62 0.38 -2.63
CA LEU A 61 5.30 1.38 -1.61
C LEU A 61 5.99 2.72 -1.89
N GLY A 62 7.24 2.70 -2.36
CA GLY A 62 7.95 3.89 -2.81
C GLY A 62 7.22 4.60 -3.95
N ILE A 63 6.73 3.86 -4.95
CA ILE A 63 5.95 4.41 -6.05
C ILE A 63 4.65 5.04 -5.53
N ILE A 64 3.93 4.39 -4.61
CA ILE A 64 2.70 4.91 -4.00
C ILE A 64 2.98 6.25 -3.30
N VAL A 65 4.04 6.32 -2.50
CA VAL A 65 4.39 7.53 -1.74
C VAL A 65 4.78 8.67 -2.68
N ILE A 66 5.67 8.42 -3.64
CA ILE A 66 6.15 9.45 -4.57
C ILE A 66 5.00 9.96 -5.43
N SER A 67 4.23 9.07 -6.07
CA SER A 67 3.10 9.47 -6.91
C SER A 67 2.00 10.17 -6.12
N GLY A 68 1.75 9.75 -4.88
CA GLY A 68 0.82 10.41 -3.97
C GLY A 68 1.28 11.82 -3.57
N ALA A 69 2.57 12.00 -3.25
CA ALA A 69 3.15 13.29 -2.90
C ALA A 69 3.11 14.28 -4.08
N MET A 70 3.43 13.83 -5.29
CA MET A 70 3.35 14.66 -6.50
C MET A 70 1.91 15.15 -6.74
N ARG A 71 0.93 14.26 -6.65
CA ARG A 71 -0.50 14.64 -6.77
C ARG A 71 -0.95 15.64 -5.70
N LEU A 72 -0.44 15.50 -4.49
CA LEU A 72 -0.74 16.43 -3.41
C LEU A 72 -0.19 17.83 -3.71
N THR A 73 1.00 17.90 -4.31
CA THR A 73 1.63 19.17 -4.71
C THR A 73 0.83 19.85 -5.81
N ASP A 74 0.37 19.11 -6.82
CA ASP A 74 -0.48 19.64 -7.90
C ASP A 74 -1.82 20.15 -7.36
N LEU A 75 -2.44 19.40 -6.44
CA LEU A 75 -3.69 19.81 -5.82
C LEU A 75 -3.53 21.09 -4.97
N LYS A 76 -2.44 21.20 -4.20
CA LYS A 76 -2.10 22.40 -3.43
C LYS A 76 -1.90 23.61 -4.35
N ALA A 77 -1.20 23.44 -5.47
CA ALA A 77 -0.97 24.51 -6.43
C ALA A 77 -2.27 25.01 -7.07
N SER A 78 -3.25 24.14 -7.31
CA SER A 78 -4.55 24.50 -7.92
C SER A 78 -5.51 25.20 -6.95
N MET A 79 -5.51 24.86 -5.64
CA MET A 79 -6.47 25.34 -4.65
C MET A 79 -6.02 26.55 -3.83
N LYS A 80 -4.72 26.93 -3.87
CA LYS A 80 -4.14 28.05 -3.13
C LYS A 80 -4.51 28.05 -1.62
N PHE A 81 -5.08 29.17 -1.12
CA PHE A 81 -5.40 29.37 0.30
C PHE A 81 -6.62 28.56 0.80
N ASP A 82 -7.55 28.19 -0.07
CA ASP A 82 -8.76 27.44 0.31
C ASP A 82 -8.49 25.95 0.55
N TYR A 83 -7.29 25.47 0.24
CA TYR A 83 -6.92 24.06 0.33
C TYR A 83 -7.12 23.48 1.74
N PHE A 84 -6.60 24.15 2.76
CA PHE A 84 -6.68 23.68 4.14
C PHE A 84 -8.08 23.80 4.75
N ALA A 85 -8.86 24.81 4.36
CA ALA A 85 -10.21 25.03 4.89
C ALA A 85 -11.20 23.95 4.38
N ARG A 86 -11.03 23.48 3.14
CA ARG A 86 -11.99 22.56 2.50
C ARG A 86 -11.65 21.09 2.62
N ILE A 87 -10.36 20.72 2.68
CA ILE A 87 -9.91 19.34 2.57
C ILE A 87 -9.09 18.91 3.80
N GLY A 88 -8.72 19.83 4.70
CA GLY A 88 -7.74 19.62 5.76
C GLY A 88 -7.97 18.35 6.58
N SER A 89 -9.14 18.19 7.19
CA SER A 89 -9.39 17.03 8.09
C SER A 89 -9.41 15.69 7.37
N ALA A 90 -9.97 15.62 6.17
CA ALA A 90 -10.01 14.36 5.41
C ALA A 90 -8.63 14.02 4.84
N LEU A 91 -7.84 15.02 4.46
CA LEU A 91 -6.46 14.83 4.03
C LEU A 91 -5.57 14.37 5.19
N GLU A 92 -5.71 14.99 6.37
CA GLU A 92 -4.99 14.58 7.59
C GLU A 92 -5.28 13.13 7.94
N LEU A 93 -6.55 12.72 7.92
CA LEU A 93 -6.93 11.33 8.13
C LEU A 93 -6.29 10.40 7.08
N LYS A 94 -6.34 10.76 5.81
CA LYS A 94 -5.73 9.98 4.73
C LYS A 94 -4.23 9.83 4.91
N LEU A 95 -3.53 10.91 5.27
CA LEU A 95 -2.10 10.88 5.53
C LEU A 95 -1.77 10.04 6.76
N ALA A 96 -2.53 10.17 7.85
CA ALA A 96 -2.35 9.36 9.06
C ALA A 96 -2.51 7.85 8.75
N LEU A 97 -3.52 7.47 7.99
CA LEU A 97 -3.74 6.08 7.55
C LEU A 97 -2.60 5.59 6.64
N ALA A 98 -2.10 6.44 5.73
CA ALA A 98 -0.97 6.11 4.86
C ALA A 98 0.32 5.92 5.66
N PHE A 99 0.60 6.77 6.63
CA PHE A 99 1.75 6.61 7.54
C PHE A 99 1.65 5.32 8.36
N LEU A 100 0.48 5.01 8.88
CA LEU A 100 0.25 3.76 9.61
C LEU A 100 0.50 2.55 8.72
N LEU A 101 0.05 2.58 7.46
CA LEU A 101 0.30 1.53 6.48
C LEU A 101 1.79 1.36 6.20
N ILE A 102 2.54 2.46 5.99
CA ILE A 102 3.99 2.44 5.80
C ILE A 102 4.69 1.83 7.03
N PHE A 103 4.28 2.24 8.23
CA PHE A 103 4.87 1.76 9.47
C PHE A 103 4.68 0.26 9.65
N ILE A 104 3.46 -0.24 9.42
CA ILE A 104 3.16 -1.68 9.51
C ILE A 104 3.93 -2.47 8.45
N GLN A 105 3.98 -1.99 7.20
CA GLN A 105 4.73 -2.66 6.16
C GLN A 105 6.22 -2.70 6.47
N THR A 106 6.78 -1.62 7.00
CA THR A 106 8.17 -1.57 7.45
C THR A 106 8.44 -2.62 8.54
N TYR A 107 7.52 -2.76 9.49
CA TYR A 107 7.62 -3.79 10.54
C TYR A 107 7.53 -5.21 9.96
N ILE A 108 6.61 -5.48 9.03
CA ILE A 108 6.50 -6.79 8.37
C ILE A 108 7.82 -7.11 7.65
N THR A 109 8.30 -6.17 6.85
CA THR A 109 9.48 -6.38 6.00
C THR A 109 10.76 -6.53 6.82
N PHE A 110 11.08 -5.57 7.66
CA PHE A 110 12.35 -5.54 8.41
C PHE A 110 12.27 -6.27 9.76
N GLY A 111 11.12 -6.22 10.43
CA GLY A 111 10.94 -6.84 11.73
C GLY A 111 10.72 -8.35 11.67
N LEU A 112 10.01 -8.84 10.68
CA LEU A 112 9.62 -10.25 10.59
C LEU A 112 10.27 -10.96 9.40
N ALA A 113 9.98 -10.54 8.17
CA ALA A 113 10.42 -11.25 6.97
C ALA A 113 11.93 -11.23 6.79
N PHE A 114 12.60 -10.10 7.03
CA PHE A 114 14.04 -10.00 6.96
C PHE A 114 14.74 -10.83 8.06
N ARG A 115 14.16 -10.89 9.26
CA ARG A 115 14.69 -11.74 10.34
C ARG A 115 14.63 -13.22 9.99
N ILE A 116 13.51 -13.68 9.39
CA ILE A 116 13.39 -15.07 8.93
C ILE A 116 14.50 -15.37 7.92
N GLY A 117 14.66 -14.56 6.87
CA GLY A 117 15.68 -14.77 5.85
C GLY A 117 17.10 -14.79 6.41
N ARG A 118 17.46 -13.81 7.22
CA ARG A 118 18.80 -13.67 7.76
C ARG A 118 19.19 -14.79 8.74
N GLN A 119 18.28 -15.17 9.64
CA GLN A 119 18.60 -16.18 10.66
C GLN A 119 18.69 -17.58 10.05
N GLU A 120 17.87 -17.88 9.05
CA GLU A 120 17.97 -19.14 8.30
C GLU A 120 19.25 -19.18 7.44
N GLU A 121 19.70 -18.05 6.90
CA GLU A 121 20.97 -17.96 6.16
C GLU A 121 22.17 -18.18 7.08
N VAL A 122 22.18 -17.56 8.26
CA VAL A 122 23.23 -17.76 9.29
C VAL A 122 23.26 -19.22 9.75
N ALA A 123 22.12 -19.83 10.00
CA ALA A 123 22.03 -21.23 10.40
C ALA A 123 22.52 -22.19 9.29
N ALA A 124 22.27 -21.87 8.03
CA ALA A 124 22.77 -22.67 6.90
C ALA A 124 24.31 -22.65 6.77
N HIS A 125 24.97 -21.60 7.29
CA HIS A 125 26.43 -21.48 7.34
C HIS A 125 27.06 -22.03 8.63
N GLY A 126 26.25 -22.55 9.57
CA GLY A 126 26.71 -23.11 10.82
C GLY A 126 27.10 -22.10 11.92
N ASP A 127 26.82 -20.81 11.69
CA ASP A 127 27.17 -19.72 12.60
C ASP A 127 26.10 -19.41 13.68
N GLY A 128 25.01 -20.17 13.73
CA GLY A 128 23.94 -19.95 14.70
C GLY A 128 22.80 -20.95 14.61
N ASP A 129 21.86 -20.87 15.57
CA ASP A 129 20.70 -21.73 15.61
C ASP A 129 19.56 -21.18 14.70
N ALA A 130 18.99 -22.06 13.89
CA ALA A 130 17.76 -21.78 13.16
C ALA A 130 16.59 -21.55 14.10
N PHE A 131 15.57 -20.82 13.67
CA PHE A 131 14.34 -20.70 14.44
C PHE A 131 13.71 -22.07 14.72
N THR A 132 13.19 -22.25 15.94
CA THR A 132 12.34 -23.40 16.22
C THR A 132 11.08 -23.35 15.39
N VAL A 133 10.48 -24.50 15.12
CA VAL A 133 9.21 -24.60 14.36
C VAL A 133 8.11 -23.73 14.99
N GLU A 134 8.07 -23.69 16.32
CA GLU A 134 7.09 -22.88 17.05
C GLU A 134 7.31 -21.38 16.88
N GLN A 135 8.55 -20.93 16.94
CA GLN A 135 8.92 -19.52 16.68
C GLN A 135 8.55 -19.11 15.26
N LEU A 136 8.87 -19.95 14.27
CA LEU A 136 8.54 -19.71 12.87
C LEU A 136 7.02 -19.62 12.67
N ASN A 137 6.25 -20.56 13.23
CA ASN A 137 4.78 -20.54 13.18
C ASN A 137 4.19 -19.28 13.83
N SER A 138 4.75 -18.83 14.93
CA SER A 138 4.31 -17.61 15.61
C SER A 138 4.56 -16.37 14.74
N MET A 139 5.72 -16.29 14.06
CA MET A 139 6.03 -15.22 13.13
C MET A 139 5.11 -15.23 11.92
N LEU A 140 4.84 -16.39 11.31
CA LEU A 140 3.93 -16.52 10.17
C LEU A 140 2.49 -16.10 10.54
N ARG A 141 2.01 -16.45 11.72
CA ARG A 141 0.69 -15.98 12.21
C ARG A 141 0.66 -14.46 12.34
N ARG A 142 1.72 -13.84 12.85
CA ARG A 142 1.83 -12.38 12.94
C ARG A 142 1.86 -11.73 11.56
N ILE A 143 2.63 -12.28 10.62
CA ILE A 143 2.67 -11.79 9.24
C ILE A 143 1.27 -11.88 8.61
N ARG A 144 0.57 -13.03 8.74
CA ARG A 144 -0.79 -13.21 8.23
C ARG A 144 -1.78 -12.19 8.83
N ALA A 145 -1.75 -12.01 10.14
CA ALA A 145 -2.63 -11.05 10.82
C ALA A 145 -2.35 -9.60 10.38
N MET A 146 -1.07 -9.22 10.28
CA MET A 146 -0.69 -7.88 9.82
C MET A 146 -0.99 -7.65 8.36
N ALA A 147 -0.80 -8.65 7.48
CA ALA A 147 -1.18 -8.56 6.08
C ALA A 147 -2.69 -8.33 5.92
N TRP A 148 -3.53 -9.02 6.69
CA TRP A 148 -4.97 -8.75 6.73
C TRP A 148 -5.28 -7.34 7.22
N PHE A 149 -4.64 -6.91 8.30
CA PHE A 149 -4.81 -5.55 8.81
C PHE A 149 -4.42 -4.49 7.77
N THR A 150 -3.34 -4.74 7.02
CA THR A 150 -2.89 -3.86 5.94
C THR A 150 -3.89 -3.79 4.78
N ILE A 151 -4.55 -4.90 4.43
CA ILE A 151 -5.62 -4.91 3.42
C ILE A 151 -6.81 -4.06 3.88
N VAL A 152 -7.26 -4.22 5.12
CA VAL A 152 -8.35 -3.43 5.70
C VAL A 152 -7.97 -1.94 5.72
N LEU A 153 -6.73 -1.63 6.11
CA LEU A 153 -6.24 -0.26 6.14
C LEU A 153 -6.18 0.36 4.73
N ALA A 154 -5.71 -0.40 3.73
CA ALA A 154 -5.71 0.04 2.34
C ALA A 154 -7.14 0.31 1.83
N ALA A 155 -8.10 -0.56 2.17
CA ALA A 155 -9.51 -0.34 1.87
C ALA A 155 -10.07 0.93 2.54
N ALA A 156 -9.68 1.21 3.79
CA ALA A 156 -10.06 2.44 4.49
C ALA A 156 -9.48 3.69 3.81
N VAL A 157 -8.23 3.65 3.35
CA VAL A 157 -7.61 4.75 2.58
C VAL A 157 -8.37 5.00 1.28
N ILE A 158 -8.74 3.94 0.57
CA ILE A 158 -9.54 4.04 -0.66
C ILE A 158 -10.91 4.64 -0.35
N TRP A 159 -11.59 4.17 0.69
CA TRP A 159 -12.89 4.68 1.12
C TRP A 159 -12.84 6.18 1.43
N VAL A 160 -11.89 6.62 2.24
CA VAL A 160 -11.69 8.05 2.54
C VAL A 160 -11.43 8.85 1.26
N SER A 161 -10.67 8.30 0.32
CA SER A 161 -10.39 8.96 -0.96
C SER A 161 -11.65 9.14 -1.81
N LEU A 162 -12.53 8.15 -1.84
CA LEU A 162 -13.81 8.21 -2.58
C LEU A 162 -14.78 9.23 -1.94
N THR A 163 -14.88 9.26 -0.62
CA THR A 163 -15.74 10.24 0.08
C THR A 163 -15.27 11.69 -0.09
N MET A 164 -13.96 11.90 -0.26
CA MET A 164 -13.43 13.23 -0.60
C MET A 164 -13.85 13.67 -2.00
N VAL A 165 -13.86 12.77 -2.98
CA VAL A 165 -14.26 13.06 -4.36
C VAL A 165 -15.77 13.37 -4.43
N SER A 166 -16.62 12.57 -3.76
CA SER A 166 -18.06 12.80 -3.76
C SER A 166 -18.41 14.17 -3.16
N ARG A 167 -17.82 14.54 -2.02
CA ARG A 167 -18.05 15.86 -1.41
C ARG A 167 -17.59 17.03 -2.30
N ALA A 168 -16.54 16.86 -3.09
CA ALA A 168 -16.07 17.88 -4.02
C ALA A 168 -17.03 18.06 -5.22
N VAL A 169 -17.74 17.01 -5.64
CA VAL A 169 -18.72 17.04 -6.72
C VAL A 169 -20.04 17.66 -6.25
N ASP A 170 -20.45 17.39 -5.02
CA ASP A 170 -21.71 17.87 -4.43
C ASP A 170 -21.64 19.34 -3.97
N ASP A 171 -20.47 20.00 -4.05
CA ASP A 171 -20.33 21.42 -3.71
C ASP A 171 -21.07 22.29 -4.76
N PRO A 172 -22.09 23.06 -4.35
CA PRO A 172 -22.89 23.90 -5.26
C PRO A 172 -22.04 24.95 -6.01
N ALA A 173 -20.93 25.38 -5.46
CA ALA A 173 -19.98 26.25 -6.14
C ALA A 173 -19.26 25.57 -7.32
N THR A 174 -19.03 24.27 -7.23
CA THR A 174 -18.46 23.46 -8.31
C THR A 174 -19.51 23.17 -9.38
N ALA A 175 -20.75 22.85 -8.99
CA ALA A 175 -21.88 22.64 -9.91
C ALA A 175 -22.17 23.91 -10.73
N SER A 176 -22.16 25.10 -10.12
CA SER A 176 -22.36 26.37 -10.84
C SER A 176 -21.28 26.70 -11.84
N ARG A 177 -20.01 26.37 -11.54
CA ARG A 177 -18.88 26.55 -12.48
C ARG A 177 -18.96 25.60 -13.67
N ILE A 178 -19.37 24.34 -13.45
CA ILE A 178 -19.55 23.36 -14.53
C ILE A 178 -20.69 23.81 -15.44
N SER A 179 -21.82 24.26 -14.90
CA SER A 179 -22.95 24.75 -15.71
C SER A 179 -22.58 26.02 -16.49
N ALA A 180 -21.80 26.93 -15.91
CA ALA A 180 -21.29 28.12 -16.62
C ALA A 180 -20.33 27.75 -17.76
N MET A 181 -19.45 26.77 -17.57
CA MET A 181 -18.56 26.28 -18.64
C MET A 181 -19.33 25.60 -19.78
N LEU A 182 -20.38 24.84 -19.46
CA LEU A 182 -21.22 24.19 -20.46
C LEU A 182 -22.05 25.19 -21.26
N SER A 183 -22.56 26.26 -20.64
CA SER A 183 -23.30 27.32 -21.32
C SER A 183 -22.44 28.10 -22.31
N VAL A 184 -21.18 28.44 -21.94
CA VAL A 184 -20.22 29.10 -22.85
C VAL A 184 -19.88 28.22 -24.06
N ARG A 185 -19.87 26.91 -23.91
CA ARG A 185 -19.60 25.98 -25.00
C ARG A 185 -20.80 25.84 -25.96
N SER A 186 -22.05 25.97 -25.46
CA SER A 186 -23.24 25.93 -26.31
C SER A 186 -23.38 27.19 -27.17
N ASP A 187 -22.85 28.32 -26.73
CA ASP A 187 -22.93 29.60 -27.45
C ASP A 187 -21.85 29.72 -28.58
N MET A 188 -20.92 28.78 -28.64
CA MET A 188 -19.84 28.71 -29.67
C MET A 188 -20.11 27.68 -30.79
N THR A 189 -21.22 26.97 -30.75
CA THR A 189 -21.64 26.01 -31.78
C THR A 189 -22.87 26.49 -32.53
#